data_d0a1c5499b5bcc32f6fc752504b9953e
#
_entry.id   d0a1c5499b5bcc32f6fc752504b9953e
#
_cell.length_a   1.000
_cell.length_b   1.000
_cell.length_c   1.000
_cell.angle_alpha   90.00
_cell.angle_beta   90.00
_cell.angle_gamma   90.00
#
_symmetry.space_group_name_H-M   'P 1'
#
loop_
_entity.id
_entity.type
_entity.pdbx_description
1 polymer ?
#
loop_
_entity_poly.entity_id
_entity_poly.type
_entity_poly.pdbx_seq_one_letter_code
_entity_poly.pdbx_strand_id
1 'polypeptide(L)'
;QKAPLPQRLYVPLLQHTGREAEPTVSAGQQVLKGDQIGCFSHLGTGCVHAPTSGTVSAIIRHPISHASGQEGRCIVIRPDGLDQWTELDPIEDWQQCDPEQLRGRIRNSGIVGLGGAVFPTAYKVEQASRRNIHTLILNGSECEPYISCDEMLMREQPDSIVLGARILQKAVGASHTIIAIEDQMGAVNQALQDAVDRSGAADIRIVKVTTIYPEGGEKQLIQVLTGLEVPSGGLPADLGLLCQNVATATAVARAVTEGKPLIERIVTVTGNGVRRPRKLLALIGTPIENLVNQCGGYSPDAARLILGGPMMGYPLESDGNPVIKAANCVLVLTRDDIRPPQPEMPCIRCGECARVCPAVLLPQQIHWAVRSEQWEEAETAGLNDCIECGCCDFVCPSHIPLVEWFRHGKSSLHEIAAESRRADLARQRFEAREERLVRIKQERRQRLAEKKQAL
;
A
#
# COMPACT_ATOMS: atom_id res chain seq x y z
N GLN A 1 16.31 -10.87 11.65
CA GLN A 1 16.78 -12.20 11.20
C GLN A 1 16.18 -12.50 9.83
N LYS A 2 16.94 -13.12 8.87
CA LYS A 2 16.36 -13.57 7.60
C LYS A 2 15.46 -14.78 7.83
N ALA A 3 14.30 -14.80 7.17
CA ALA A 3 13.45 -15.99 7.11
C ALA A 3 14.14 -17.08 6.26
N PRO A 4 13.97 -18.36 6.59
CA PRO A 4 14.50 -19.46 5.77
C PRO A 4 13.81 -19.50 4.42
N LEU A 5 14.55 -19.94 3.40
CA LEU A 5 14.01 -20.09 2.05
C LEU A 5 12.98 -21.24 2.04
N PRO A 6 11.72 -21.01 1.62
CA PRO A 6 10.71 -22.05 1.57
C PRO A 6 10.93 -22.96 0.35
N GLN A 7 10.30 -24.13 0.33
CA GLN A 7 10.36 -25.05 -0.81
C GLN A 7 9.70 -24.46 -2.08
N ARG A 8 8.74 -23.58 -1.91
CA ARG A 8 8.02 -22.88 -2.98
C ARG A 8 7.69 -21.47 -2.54
N LEU A 9 7.75 -20.54 -3.47
CA LEU A 9 7.28 -19.17 -3.32
C LEU A 9 6.07 -18.98 -4.22
N TYR A 10 5.01 -18.39 -3.68
CA TYR A 10 3.80 -18.03 -4.43
C TYR A 10 3.77 -16.53 -4.58
N VAL A 11 4.27 -16.02 -5.69
CA VAL A 11 4.41 -14.57 -5.92
C VAL A 11 3.15 -14.03 -6.59
N PRO A 12 2.28 -13.29 -5.88
CA PRO A 12 1.06 -12.76 -6.48
C PRO A 12 1.38 -11.69 -7.53
N LEU A 13 0.61 -11.69 -8.62
CA LEU A 13 0.70 -10.67 -9.67
C LEU A 13 -0.02 -9.37 -9.27
N LEU A 14 -0.95 -9.43 -8.32
CA LEU A 14 -1.57 -8.25 -7.70
C LEU A 14 -1.02 -8.05 -6.29
N GLN A 15 -0.20 -7.01 -6.10
CA GLN A 15 0.42 -6.67 -4.83
C GLN A 15 0.32 -5.19 -4.48
N HIS A 16 -0.62 -4.47 -5.08
CA HIS A 16 -0.83 -3.03 -4.90
C HIS A 16 -2.26 -2.65 -5.25
N THR A 17 -2.66 -1.46 -4.84
CA THR A 17 -3.94 -0.86 -5.27
C THR A 17 -3.90 -0.61 -6.78
N GLY A 18 -4.76 -1.26 -7.54
CA GLY A 18 -4.82 -1.12 -9.00
C GLY A 18 -5.08 -2.43 -9.72
N ARG A 19 -4.49 -2.59 -10.90
CA ARG A 19 -4.68 -3.77 -11.76
C ARG A 19 -3.56 -4.78 -11.56
N GLU A 20 -3.89 -6.05 -11.76
CA GLU A 20 -2.95 -7.16 -11.75
C GLU A 20 -1.90 -7.03 -12.86
N ALA A 21 -0.65 -7.35 -12.56
CA ALA A 21 0.43 -7.42 -13.54
C ALA A 21 0.25 -8.63 -14.48
N GLU A 22 0.69 -8.49 -15.74
CA GLU A 22 0.76 -9.62 -16.65
C GLU A 22 2.08 -10.36 -16.48
N PRO A 23 2.08 -11.70 -16.43
CA PRO A 23 3.31 -12.48 -16.31
C PRO A 23 4.18 -12.30 -17.56
N THR A 24 5.48 -12.10 -17.36
CA THR A 24 6.49 -12.01 -18.42
C THR A 24 7.30 -13.28 -18.56
N VAL A 25 6.99 -14.31 -17.78
CA VAL A 25 7.65 -15.61 -17.73
C VAL A 25 6.65 -16.74 -17.95
N SER A 26 7.18 -17.93 -18.27
CA SER A 26 6.40 -19.14 -18.51
C SER A 26 6.80 -20.28 -17.58
N ALA A 27 5.92 -21.27 -17.38
CA ALA A 27 6.26 -22.48 -16.64
C ALA A 27 7.46 -23.22 -17.29
N GLY A 28 8.39 -23.69 -16.47
CA GLY A 28 9.66 -24.30 -16.88
C GLY A 28 10.81 -23.31 -17.04
N GLN A 29 10.55 -22.00 -17.08
CA GLN A 29 11.59 -20.98 -17.24
C GLN A 29 12.44 -20.84 -15.97
N GLN A 30 13.76 -20.75 -16.17
CA GLN A 30 14.71 -20.38 -15.11
C GLN A 30 14.65 -18.87 -14.90
N VAL A 31 14.71 -18.43 -13.64
CA VAL A 31 14.75 -17.02 -13.24
C VAL A 31 15.87 -16.81 -12.23
N LEU A 32 16.48 -15.65 -12.28
CA LEU A 32 17.43 -15.18 -11.30
C LEU A 32 16.73 -14.25 -10.28
N LYS A 33 17.33 -14.10 -9.11
CA LYS A 33 16.85 -13.16 -8.09
C LYS A 33 16.86 -11.74 -8.64
N GLY A 34 15.74 -11.06 -8.56
CA GLY A 34 15.59 -9.72 -9.10
C GLY A 34 15.10 -9.66 -10.55
N ASP A 35 15.00 -10.78 -11.27
CA ASP A 35 14.41 -10.79 -12.61
C ASP A 35 12.95 -10.29 -12.57
N GLN A 36 12.58 -9.47 -13.54
CA GLN A 36 11.19 -9.06 -13.70
C GLN A 36 10.35 -10.22 -14.24
N ILE A 37 9.42 -10.72 -13.44
CA ILE A 37 8.55 -11.85 -13.76
C ILE A 37 7.12 -11.45 -14.10
N GLY A 38 6.78 -10.20 -13.86
CA GLY A 38 5.47 -9.63 -14.22
C GLY A 38 5.56 -8.12 -14.32
N CYS A 39 4.82 -7.53 -15.24
CA CYS A 39 4.77 -6.09 -15.41
C CYS A 39 3.43 -5.66 -16.02
N PHE A 40 3.08 -4.41 -15.85
CA PHE A 40 1.95 -3.80 -16.52
C PHE A 40 2.41 -2.64 -17.41
N SER A 41 1.89 -2.57 -18.61
CA SER A 41 2.31 -1.61 -19.65
C SER A 41 1.89 -0.16 -19.43
N HIS A 42 1.09 0.14 -18.38
CA HIS A 42 0.57 1.48 -18.11
C HIS A 42 1.15 2.08 -16.83
N LEU A 43 1.36 3.40 -16.84
CA LEU A 43 1.74 4.19 -15.66
C LEU A 43 0.82 3.89 -14.47
N GLY A 44 1.40 3.49 -13.34
CA GLY A 44 0.67 3.29 -12.08
C GLY A 44 0.68 1.88 -11.51
N THR A 45 1.16 0.87 -12.25
CA THR A 45 1.25 -0.50 -11.75
C THR A 45 2.69 -0.92 -11.57
N GLY A 46 3.07 -1.33 -10.34
CA GLY A 46 4.42 -1.79 -10.03
C GLY A 46 4.75 -3.11 -10.68
N CYS A 47 5.98 -3.26 -11.16
CA CYS A 47 6.50 -4.53 -11.65
C CYS A 47 6.64 -5.55 -10.50
N VAL A 48 6.58 -6.83 -10.84
CA VAL A 48 6.78 -7.96 -9.94
C VAL A 48 8.10 -8.64 -10.30
N HIS A 49 8.90 -8.95 -9.28
CA HIS A 49 10.24 -9.52 -9.47
C HIS A 49 10.39 -10.85 -8.75
N ALA A 50 11.27 -11.70 -9.26
CA ALA A 50 11.62 -12.96 -8.64
C ALA A 50 12.35 -12.74 -7.31
N PRO A 51 11.84 -13.27 -6.18
CA PRO A 51 12.45 -13.05 -4.87
C PRO A 51 13.75 -13.83 -4.67
N THR A 52 13.98 -14.86 -5.45
CA THR A 52 15.17 -15.73 -5.44
C THR A 52 15.36 -16.37 -6.81
N SER A 53 16.54 -16.96 -7.05
CA SER A 53 16.79 -17.78 -8.24
C SER A 53 16.08 -19.13 -8.16
N GLY A 54 15.70 -19.68 -9.31
CA GLY A 54 15.02 -20.96 -9.39
C GLY A 54 14.25 -21.17 -10.68
N THR A 55 13.29 -22.10 -10.64
CA THR A 55 12.43 -22.45 -11.78
C THR A 55 11.00 -22.00 -11.54
N VAL A 56 10.39 -21.33 -12.49
CA VAL A 56 8.96 -21.09 -12.52
C VAL A 56 8.25 -22.43 -12.73
N SER A 57 7.65 -22.99 -11.67
CA SER A 57 7.02 -24.30 -11.74
C SER A 57 5.61 -24.26 -12.33
N ALA A 58 4.89 -23.15 -12.11
CA ALA A 58 3.53 -22.93 -12.63
C ALA A 58 3.11 -21.46 -12.51
N ILE A 59 2.05 -21.08 -13.23
CA ILE A 59 1.26 -19.86 -13.01
C ILE A 59 -0.16 -20.33 -12.72
N ILE A 60 -0.62 -20.12 -11.49
CA ILE A 60 -1.88 -20.68 -10.98
C ILE A 60 -2.72 -19.64 -10.25
N ARG A 61 -3.99 -19.94 -10.03
CA ARG A 61 -4.79 -19.26 -9.00
C ARG A 61 -4.46 -19.85 -7.65
N HIS A 62 -4.23 -19.00 -6.66
CA HIS A 62 -3.86 -19.39 -5.30
C HIS A 62 -4.50 -18.41 -4.32
N PRO A 63 -4.91 -18.85 -3.11
CA PRO A 63 -5.32 -17.94 -2.06
C PRO A 63 -4.24 -16.85 -1.83
N ILE A 64 -4.64 -15.60 -1.92
CA ILE A 64 -3.75 -14.47 -1.68
C ILE A 64 -4.05 -13.81 -0.34
N SER A 65 -3.07 -13.13 0.22
CA SER A 65 -3.21 -12.37 1.46
C SER A 65 -3.98 -11.07 1.20
N HIS A 66 -5.31 -11.17 1.11
CA HIS A 66 -6.24 -10.07 0.86
C HIS A 66 -7.48 -10.22 1.74
N ALA A 67 -8.06 -9.10 2.20
CA ALA A 67 -9.22 -9.09 3.10
C ALA A 67 -10.47 -9.78 2.51
N SER A 68 -10.56 -9.90 1.17
CA SER A 68 -11.68 -10.59 0.51
C SER A 68 -11.61 -12.12 0.56
N GLY A 69 -10.51 -12.72 1.04
CA GLY A 69 -10.29 -14.17 1.02
C GLY A 69 -10.21 -14.79 -0.39
N GLN A 70 -10.12 -13.99 -1.45
CA GLN A 70 -10.17 -14.46 -2.83
C GLN A 70 -8.82 -15.03 -3.30
N GLU A 71 -8.89 -15.85 -4.34
CA GLU A 71 -7.72 -16.30 -5.08
C GLU A 71 -7.27 -15.27 -6.12
N GLY A 72 -5.94 -15.11 -6.25
CA GLY A 72 -5.31 -14.32 -7.31
C GLY A 72 -4.34 -15.15 -8.14
N ARG A 73 -3.94 -14.66 -9.29
CA ARG A 73 -2.88 -15.31 -10.09
C ARG A 73 -1.54 -15.15 -9.36
N CYS A 74 -0.84 -16.27 -9.20
CA CYS A 74 0.49 -16.33 -8.60
C CYS A 74 1.47 -17.04 -9.53
N ILE A 75 2.67 -16.50 -9.61
CA ILE A 75 3.82 -17.21 -10.20
C ILE A 75 4.44 -18.06 -9.10
N VAL A 76 4.50 -19.38 -9.31
CA VAL A 76 5.09 -20.30 -8.36
C VAL A 76 6.54 -20.54 -8.72
N ILE A 77 7.46 -20.15 -7.85
CA ILE A 77 8.90 -20.36 -8.03
C ILE A 77 9.35 -21.47 -7.08
N ARG A 78 10.05 -22.46 -7.65
CA ARG A 78 10.80 -23.45 -6.88
C ARG A 78 12.26 -23.01 -6.82
N PRO A 79 12.75 -22.59 -5.65
CA PRO A 79 14.12 -22.16 -5.47
C PRO A 79 15.12 -23.23 -5.84
N ASP A 80 16.27 -22.84 -6.38
CA ASP A 80 17.42 -23.70 -6.66
C ASP A 80 18.41 -23.78 -5.49
N GLY A 81 18.23 -22.92 -4.47
CA GLY A 81 19.11 -22.82 -3.31
C GLY A 81 20.36 -21.98 -3.53
N LEU A 82 20.59 -21.46 -4.74
CA LEU A 82 21.78 -20.67 -5.08
C LEU A 82 21.61 -19.17 -4.74
N ASP A 83 20.36 -18.67 -4.67
CA ASP A 83 19.98 -17.27 -4.41
C ASP A 83 20.76 -16.27 -5.29
N GLN A 84 20.99 -16.65 -6.55
CA GLN A 84 21.82 -15.91 -7.50
C GLN A 84 21.08 -14.69 -8.05
N TRP A 85 21.68 -13.49 -7.91
CA TRP A 85 21.15 -12.26 -8.47
C TRP A 85 21.29 -12.21 -9.99
N THR A 86 20.31 -11.57 -10.64
CA THR A 86 20.47 -11.06 -12.00
C THR A 86 21.51 -9.94 -12.03
N GLU A 87 21.91 -9.51 -13.21
CA GLU A 87 22.76 -8.32 -13.36
C GLU A 87 22.04 -7.11 -12.79
N LEU A 88 22.65 -6.49 -11.78
CA LEU A 88 22.13 -5.30 -11.12
C LEU A 88 22.67 -4.05 -11.82
N ASP A 89 21.83 -3.04 -11.94
CA ASP A 89 22.15 -1.77 -12.60
C ASP A 89 21.99 -0.61 -11.61
N PRO A 90 22.96 -0.37 -10.68
CA PRO A 90 22.91 0.75 -9.74
C PRO A 90 23.12 2.10 -10.45
N ILE A 91 22.53 3.16 -9.88
CA ILE A 91 22.82 4.54 -10.29
C ILE A 91 23.82 5.12 -9.29
N GLU A 92 25.12 5.01 -9.60
CA GLU A 92 26.20 5.43 -8.71
C GLU A 92 26.16 6.93 -8.44
N ASP A 93 26.08 7.74 -9.50
CA ASP A 93 26.02 9.21 -9.42
C ASP A 93 24.60 9.76 -9.38
N TRP A 94 23.73 9.15 -8.58
CA TRP A 94 22.31 9.54 -8.49
C TRP A 94 22.09 11.03 -8.18
N GLN A 95 23.05 11.69 -7.51
CA GLN A 95 23.01 13.11 -7.20
C GLN A 95 23.07 13.99 -8.46
N GLN A 96 23.66 13.49 -9.54
CA GLN A 96 23.83 14.23 -10.80
C GLN A 96 22.78 13.84 -11.85
N CYS A 97 22.09 12.70 -11.67
CA CYS A 97 21.13 12.22 -12.65
C CYS A 97 19.84 13.07 -12.69
N ASP A 98 19.14 13.01 -13.80
CA ASP A 98 17.85 13.63 -13.98
C ASP A 98 16.81 13.03 -13.00
N PRO A 99 15.96 13.82 -12.33
CA PRO A 99 14.87 13.33 -11.51
C PRO A 99 13.96 12.30 -12.20
N GLU A 100 13.77 12.38 -13.53
CA GLU A 100 13.00 11.40 -14.28
C GLU A 100 13.65 10.01 -14.28
N GLN A 101 14.98 9.93 -14.31
CA GLN A 101 15.70 8.65 -14.21
C GLN A 101 15.45 7.99 -12.84
N LEU A 102 15.43 8.78 -11.75
CA LEU A 102 15.10 8.28 -10.42
C LEU A 102 13.65 7.77 -10.36
N ARG A 103 12.70 8.53 -10.91
CA ARG A 103 11.29 8.11 -11.00
C ARG A 103 11.13 6.84 -11.83
N GLY A 104 11.84 6.73 -12.95
CA GLY A 104 11.90 5.53 -13.78
C GLY A 104 12.42 4.31 -13.02
N ARG A 105 13.50 4.48 -12.24
CA ARG A 105 14.06 3.43 -11.39
C ARG A 105 13.06 2.96 -10.33
N ILE A 106 12.43 3.87 -9.61
CA ILE A 106 11.39 3.57 -8.61
C ILE A 106 10.24 2.77 -9.24
N ARG A 107 9.81 3.16 -10.45
CA ARG A 107 8.75 2.49 -11.21
C ARG A 107 9.13 1.04 -11.53
N ASN A 108 10.30 0.86 -12.13
CA ASN A 108 10.76 -0.45 -12.61
C ASN A 108 11.11 -1.41 -11.46
N SER A 109 11.44 -0.88 -10.28
CA SER A 109 11.77 -1.71 -9.10
C SER A 109 10.53 -2.22 -8.35
N GLY A 110 9.32 -1.93 -8.83
CA GLY A 110 8.07 -2.42 -8.24
C GLY A 110 7.80 -1.92 -6.83
N ILE A 111 8.29 -0.72 -6.48
CA ILE A 111 8.14 -0.15 -5.13
C ILE A 111 6.71 0.36 -4.92
N VAL A 112 6.15 -0.03 -3.78
CA VAL A 112 4.83 0.41 -3.30
C VAL A 112 4.96 1.03 -1.91
N GLY A 113 3.94 1.73 -1.46
CA GLY A 113 3.85 2.22 -0.08
C GLY A 113 3.85 1.05 0.90
N LEU A 114 4.86 0.97 1.77
CA LEU A 114 5.04 -0.15 2.71
C LEU A 114 4.38 0.07 4.08
N GLY A 115 3.71 1.19 4.28
CA GLY A 115 2.94 1.50 5.50
C GLY A 115 1.51 0.91 5.52
N GLY A 116 1.20 -0.10 4.69
CA GLY A 116 -0.09 -0.83 4.69
C GLY A 116 -0.97 -0.60 3.46
N ALA A 117 -1.11 0.62 2.96
CA ALA A 117 -2.01 0.95 1.84
C ALA A 117 -1.54 0.47 0.47
N VAL A 118 -0.30 0.04 0.32
CA VAL A 118 0.35 -0.49 -0.92
C VAL A 118 0.07 0.31 -2.19
N PHE A 119 -0.10 1.62 -2.06
CA PHE A 119 -0.26 2.50 -3.20
C PHE A 119 1.05 2.56 -4.01
N PRO A 120 1.01 2.49 -5.35
CA PRO A 120 2.22 2.51 -6.18
C PRO A 120 3.05 3.77 -5.95
N THR A 121 4.27 3.63 -5.41
CA THR A 121 5.15 4.77 -5.09
C THR A 121 5.50 5.58 -6.33
N ALA A 122 5.75 4.92 -7.46
CA ALA A 122 6.03 5.59 -8.72
C ALA A 122 4.92 6.54 -9.17
N TYR A 123 3.65 6.13 -9.03
CA TYR A 123 2.51 6.99 -9.35
C TYR A 123 2.43 8.20 -8.41
N LYS A 124 2.61 7.96 -7.10
CA LYS A 124 2.58 9.04 -6.08
C LYS A 124 3.69 10.07 -6.33
N VAL A 125 4.90 9.61 -6.63
CA VAL A 125 6.06 10.46 -6.93
C VAL A 125 5.88 11.19 -8.27
N GLU A 126 5.35 10.54 -9.30
CA GLU A 126 5.07 11.16 -10.60
C GLU A 126 4.00 12.25 -10.49
N GLN A 127 2.92 12.01 -9.76
CA GLN A 127 1.88 13.03 -9.52
C GLN A 127 2.43 14.20 -8.69
N ALA A 128 3.28 13.90 -7.71
CA ALA A 128 3.94 14.93 -6.88
C ALA A 128 4.90 15.79 -7.70
N SER A 129 5.69 15.19 -8.60
CA SER A 129 6.67 15.95 -9.43
C SER A 129 6.04 16.97 -10.39
N ARG A 130 4.74 16.84 -10.66
CA ARG A 130 3.96 17.81 -11.45
C ARG A 130 3.39 18.95 -10.62
N ARG A 131 3.63 18.95 -9.32
CA ARG A 131 3.19 19.95 -8.35
C ARG A 131 4.41 20.56 -7.65
N ASN A 132 4.23 21.71 -7.03
CA ASN A 132 5.29 22.34 -6.27
C ASN A 132 5.39 21.71 -4.87
N ILE A 133 6.11 20.60 -4.76
CA ILE A 133 6.36 19.92 -3.48
C ILE A 133 7.52 20.62 -2.77
N HIS A 134 7.25 21.19 -1.61
CA HIS A 134 8.30 21.80 -0.78
C HIS A 134 8.76 20.92 0.38
N THR A 135 7.92 19.99 0.87
CA THR A 135 8.25 19.15 2.03
C THR A 135 7.92 17.69 1.77
N LEU A 136 8.94 16.85 1.95
CA LEU A 136 8.79 15.40 2.07
C LEU A 136 8.58 15.02 3.53
N ILE A 137 7.57 14.22 3.84
CA ILE A 137 7.33 13.63 5.16
C ILE A 137 7.63 12.14 5.07
N LEU A 138 8.59 11.66 5.85
CA LEU A 138 8.80 10.23 6.06
C LEU A 138 8.08 9.81 7.34
N ASN A 139 7.07 8.98 7.16
CA ASN A 139 6.24 8.44 8.23
C ASN A 139 6.93 7.22 8.86
N GLY A 140 7.47 7.39 10.05
CA GLY A 140 7.98 6.36 10.95
C GLY A 140 7.12 6.19 12.21
N SER A 141 5.91 6.77 12.25
CA SER A 141 4.93 6.54 13.31
C SER A 141 4.22 5.21 13.05
N GLU A 142 4.57 4.19 13.84
CA GLU A 142 4.07 2.83 13.73
C GLU A 142 3.04 2.58 14.84
N CYS A 143 1.94 3.37 14.81
CA CYS A 143 0.96 3.46 15.89
C CYS A 143 0.04 2.23 16.05
N GLU A 144 0.06 1.28 15.13
CA GLU A 144 -0.73 0.05 15.21
C GLU A 144 -0.12 -0.89 16.28
N PRO A 145 -0.88 -1.32 17.30
CA PRO A 145 -0.35 -2.21 18.34
C PRO A 145 0.23 -3.50 17.77
N TYR A 146 1.24 -4.06 18.44
CA TYR A 146 1.99 -5.26 18.09
C TYR A 146 2.95 -5.12 16.89
N ILE A 147 2.80 -4.12 16.04
CA ILE A 147 3.69 -3.91 14.89
C ILE A 147 4.95 -3.18 15.37
N SER A 148 6.12 -3.58 14.85
CA SER A 148 7.41 -2.96 15.19
C SER A 148 8.48 -3.22 14.12
N CYS A 149 8.05 -3.40 12.87
CA CYS A 149 8.96 -3.61 11.75
C CYS A 149 9.65 -2.32 11.32
N ASP A 150 8.94 -1.18 11.35
CA ASP A 150 9.48 0.12 10.97
C ASP A 150 10.40 0.68 12.09
N GLU A 151 10.03 0.49 13.37
CA GLU A 151 10.92 0.79 14.51
C GLU A 151 12.26 0.07 14.36
N MET A 152 12.23 -1.25 14.09
CA MET A 152 13.44 -2.04 13.90
C MET A 152 14.24 -1.54 12.69
N LEU A 153 13.59 -1.23 11.59
CA LEU A 153 14.24 -0.71 10.38
C LEU A 153 14.94 0.62 10.65
N MET A 154 14.26 1.55 11.32
CA MET A 154 14.82 2.86 11.67
C MET A 154 16.04 2.74 12.60
N ARG A 155 16.03 1.76 13.50
CA ARG A 155 17.15 1.50 14.40
C ARG A 155 18.34 0.83 13.72
N GLU A 156 18.09 -0.17 12.86
CA GLU A 156 19.14 -1.01 12.28
C GLU A 156 19.70 -0.45 10.94
N GLN A 157 18.92 0.37 10.23
CA GLN A 157 19.26 0.87 8.89
C GLN A 157 18.95 2.38 8.71
N PRO A 158 19.31 3.24 9.68
CA PRO A 158 18.97 4.67 9.61
C PRO A 158 19.61 5.36 8.41
N ASP A 159 20.84 4.99 8.03
CA ASP A 159 21.54 5.57 6.87
C ASP A 159 20.79 5.31 5.57
N SER A 160 20.19 4.13 5.40
CA SER A 160 19.38 3.80 4.22
C SER A 160 18.09 4.63 4.14
N ILE A 161 17.50 4.98 5.29
CA ILE A 161 16.31 5.84 5.36
C ILE A 161 16.68 7.27 4.96
N VAL A 162 17.77 7.83 5.51
CA VAL A 162 18.26 9.16 5.17
C VAL A 162 18.64 9.24 3.69
N LEU A 163 19.31 8.22 3.16
CA LEU A 163 19.64 8.13 1.74
C LEU A 163 18.38 8.11 0.86
N GLY A 164 17.39 7.30 1.24
CA GLY A 164 16.09 7.23 0.55
C GLY A 164 15.33 8.55 0.59
N ALA A 165 15.40 9.28 1.72
CA ALA A 165 14.85 10.62 1.85
C ALA A 165 15.46 11.57 0.81
N ARG A 166 16.78 11.63 0.71
CA ARG A 166 17.50 12.50 -0.24
C ARG A 166 17.18 12.16 -1.70
N ILE A 167 17.08 10.86 -2.02
CA ILE A 167 16.70 10.41 -3.36
C ILE A 167 15.26 10.83 -3.68
N LEU A 168 14.32 10.64 -2.76
CA LEU A 168 12.92 11.05 -2.93
C LEU A 168 12.79 12.57 -3.03
N GLN A 169 13.51 13.34 -2.20
CA GLN A 169 13.56 14.80 -2.31
C GLN A 169 13.94 15.22 -3.74
N LYS A 170 15.04 14.67 -4.26
CA LYS A 170 15.50 14.97 -5.62
C LYS A 170 14.47 14.55 -6.67
N ALA A 171 13.85 13.37 -6.52
CA ALA A 171 12.87 12.85 -7.48
C ALA A 171 11.62 13.73 -7.62
N VAL A 172 11.24 14.48 -6.56
CA VAL A 172 10.05 15.36 -6.54
C VAL A 172 10.38 16.86 -6.44
N GLY A 173 11.63 17.23 -6.24
CA GLY A 173 12.06 18.63 -6.09
C GLY A 173 11.75 19.23 -4.72
N ALA A 174 11.57 18.42 -3.68
CA ALA A 174 11.29 18.93 -2.33
C ALA A 174 12.53 19.59 -1.72
N SER A 175 12.35 20.69 -0.94
CA SER A 175 13.44 21.44 -0.31
C SER A 175 13.76 20.92 1.09
N HIS A 176 12.79 20.28 1.76
CA HIS A 176 12.91 19.85 3.15
C HIS A 176 12.35 18.45 3.34
N THR A 177 12.91 17.74 4.32
CA THR A 177 12.34 16.46 4.78
C THR A 177 12.07 16.49 6.28
N ILE A 178 10.91 15.96 6.68
CA ILE A 178 10.58 15.67 8.06
C ILE A 178 10.52 14.13 8.21
N ILE A 179 11.29 13.58 9.12
CA ILE A 179 11.14 12.18 9.55
C ILE A 179 10.34 12.19 10.85
N ALA A 180 9.10 11.75 10.80
CA ALA A 180 8.23 11.66 11.95
C ALA A 180 8.41 10.30 12.65
N ILE A 181 8.63 10.32 13.95
CA ILE A 181 8.77 9.13 14.81
C ILE A 181 7.93 9.30 16.08
N GLU A 182 7.58 8.21 16.72
CA GLU A 182 6.87 8.27 18.00
C GLU A 182 7.78 8.75 19.13
N ASP A 183 7.21 9.46 20.09
CA ASP A 183 7.92 10.09 21.20
C ASP A 183 8.63 9.07 22.12
N GLN A 184 8.10 7.86 22.24
CA GLN A 184 8.69 6.76 23.01
C GLN A 184 9.92 6.11 22.34
N MET A 185 10.18 6.38 21.06
CA MET A 185 11.27 5.77 20.26
C MET A 185 12.63 6.46 20.48
N GLY A 186 13.10 6.57 21.73
CA GLY A 186 14.34 7.30 22.07
C GLY A 186 15.58 6.78 21.34
N ALA A 187 15.78 5.47 21.29
CA ALA A 187 16.92 4.84 20.60
C ALA A 187 16.87 5.04 19.08
N VAL A 188 15.69 5.04 18.48
CA VAL A 188 15.47 5.34 17.05
C VAL A 188 15.82 6.79 16.76
N ASN A 189 15.38 7.72 17.62
CA ASN A 189 15.71 9.14 17.46
C ASN A 189 17.23 9.38 17.39
N GLN A 190 17.98 8.76 18.30
CA GLN A 190 19.45 8.89 18.31
C GLN A 190 20.06 8.29 17.04
N ALA A 191 19.66 7.08 16.64
CA ALA A 191 20.19 6.43 15.46
C ALA A 191 19.93 7.23 14.16
N LEU A 192 18.74 7.79 14.01
CA LEU A 192 18.38 8.64 12.88
C LEU A 192 19.15 9.98 12.91
N GLN A 193 19.27 10.61 14.10
CA GLN A 193 20.03 11.86 14.23
C GLN A 193 21.49 11.65 13.85
N ASP A 194 22.12 10.60 14.35
CA ASP A 194 23.50 10.24 13.99
C ASP A 194 23.67 10.02 12.47
N ALA A 195 22.66 9.41 11.81
CA ALA A 195 22.67 9.21 10.37
C ALA A 195 22.50 10.52 9.59
N VAL A 196 21.61 11.41 10.03
CA VAL A 196 21.44 12.76 9.46
C VAL A 196 22.74 13.54 9.57
N ASP A 197 23.38 13.54 10.75
CA ASP A 197 24.63 14.25 10.99
C ASP A 197 25.77 13.69 10.11
N ARG A 198 25.90 12.36 9.99
CA ARG A 198 26.87 11.75 9.09
C ARG A 198 26.65 12.10 7.63
N SER A 199 25.39 12.24 7.22
CA SER A 199 25.04 12.55 5.82
C SER A 199 25.25 14.00 5.44
N GLY A 200 25.42 14.92 6.43
CA GLY A 200 25.50 16.36 6.24
C GLY A 200 24.19 17.00 5.71
N ALA A 201 23.06 16.31 5.83
CA ALA A 201 21.76 16.77 5.30
C ALA A 201 21.09 17.73 6.29
N ALA A 202 21.46 19.01 6.25
CA ALA A 202 20.88 20.07 7.12
C ALA A 202 19.38 20.35 6.85
N ASP A 203 18.87 19.88 5.75
CA ASP A 203 17.48 20.01 5.30
C ASP A 203 16.56 18.88 5.78
N ILE A 204 17.10 17.88 6.50
CA ILE A 204 16.35 16.78 7.11
C ILE A 204 16.24 17.02 8.61
N ARG A 205 15.04 17.01 9.15
CA ARG A 205 14.77 17.10 10.58
C ARG A 205 13.95 15.92 11.08
N ILE A 206 14.22 15.49 12.30
CA ILE A 206 13.44 14.46 12.99
C ILE A 206 12.45 15.15 13.92
N VAL A 207 11.17 14.76 13.84
CA VAL A 207 10.09 15.30 14.67
C VAL A 207 9.43 14.17 15.42
N LYS A 208 9.34 14.33 16.75
CA LYS A 208 8.62 13.39 17.62
C LYS A 208 7.14 13.74 17.63
N VAL A 209 6.30 12.74 17.42
CA VAL A 209 4.84 12.82 17.53
C VAL A 209 4.38 11.95 18.68
N THR A 210 3.21 12.24 19.24
CA THR A 210 2.67 11.47 20.35
C THR A 210 2.35 10.03 19.91
N THR A 211 2.66 9.05 20.73
CA THR A 211 2.30 7.66 20.48
C THR A 211 0.82 7.44 20.77
N ILE A 212 -0.03 7.66 19.79
CA ILE A 212 -1.48 7.45 19.88
C ILE A 212 -2.03 6.91 18.55
N TYR A 213 -2.85 5.87 18.64
CA TYR A 213 -3.54 5.34 17.47
C TYR A 213 -4.77 6.22 17.12
N PRO A 214 -5.00 6.59 15.85
CA PRO A 214 -4.27 6.26 14.61
C PRO A 214 -3.44 7.44 14.05
N GLU A 215 -2.61 8.11 14.83
CA GLU A 215 -1.82 9.27 14.42
C GLU A 215 -0.88 8.98 13.24
N GLY A 216 -0.44 7.71 13.08
CA GLY A 216 0.32 7.26 11.90
C GLY A 216 -0.46 7.30 10.58
N GLY A 217 -1.73 7.63 10.57
CA GLY A 217 -2.51 7.88 9.36
C GLY A 217 -1.96 9.09 8.58
N GLU A 218 -1.84 9.01 7.26
CA GLU A 218 -1.20 10.06 6.43
C GLU A 218 -1.81 11.45 6.66
N LYS A 219 -3.14 11.58 6.64
CA LYS A 219 -3.83 12.87 6.82
C LYS A 219 -3.68 13.40 8.26
N GLN A 220 -3.77 12.53 9.25
CA GLN A 220 -3.60 12.86 10.66
C GLN A 220 -2.18 13.33 10.95
N LEU A 221 -1.19 12.59 10.47
CA LEU A 221 0.22 12.94 10.65
C LEU A 221 0.55 14.29 10.00
N ILE A 222 0.04 14.56 8.80
CA ILE A 222 0.21 15.86 8.13
C ILE A 222 -0.35 16.98 9.00
N GLN A 223 -1.55 16.83 9.52
CA GLN A 223 -2.18 17.85 10.36
C GLN A 223 -1.39 18.10 11.64
N VAL A 224 -0.91 17.05 12.30
CA VAL A 224 -0.08 17.16 13.52
C VAL A 224 1.24 17.87 13.24
N LEU A 225 1.91 17.55 12.14
CA LEU A 225 3.22 18.10 11.81
C LEU A 225 3.17 19.53 11.26
N THR A 226 2.11 19.91 10.58
CA THR A 226 2.04 21.16 9.81
C THR A 226 0.91 22.09 10.23
N GLY A 227 -0.06 21.61 10.98
CA GLY A 227 -1.31 22.32 11.28
C GLY A 227 -2.28 22.42 10.09
N LEU A 228 -1.91 21.87 8.92
CA LEU A 228 -2.72 21.90 7.70
C LEU A 228 -3.59 20.67 7.60
N GLU A 229 -4.84 20.86 7.21
CA GLU A 229 -5.77 19.75 6.93
C GLU A 229 -5.79 19.47 5.42
N VAL A 230 -5.62 18.21 5.05
CA VAL A 230 -5.78 17.77 3.64
C VAL A 230 -7.28 17.82 3.30
N PRO A 231 -7.69 18.62 2.31
CA PRO A 231 -9.09 18.79 1.95
C PRO A 231 -9.78 17.46 1.62
N SER A 232 -11.09 17.40 1.80
CA SER A 232 -11.90 16.26 1.35
C SER A 232 -11.73 16.05 -0.15
N GLY A 233 -11.47 14.79 -0.56
CA GLY A 233 -11.16 14.46 -1.95
C GLY A 233 -9.81 14.97 -2.45
N GLY A 234 -9.08 15.80 -1.68
CA GLY A 234 -7.76 16.34 -2.00
C GLY A 234 -6.62 15.39 -1.67
N LEU A 235 -5.42 15.73 -2.16
CA LEU A 235 -4.18 15.01 -1.93
C LEU A 235 -3.19 15.86 -1.10
N PRO A 236 -2.28 15.26 -0.33
CA PRO A 236 -1.19 16.01 0.33
C PRO A 236 -0.38 16.90 -0.63
N ALA A 237 -0.26 16.47 -1.87
CA ALA A 237 0.44 17.20 -2.92
C ALA A 237 -0.23 18.55 -3.29
N ASP A 238 -1.52 18.71 -3.01
CA ASP A 238 -2.23 19.99 -3.21
C ASP A 238 -1.81 21.03 -2.15
N LEU A 239 -1.24 20.56 -1.03
CA LEU A 239 -0.63 21.37 0.02
C LEU A 239 0.90 21.49 -0.13
N GLY A 240 1.48 21.03 -1.24
CA GLY A 240 2.93 21.00 -1.45
C GLY A 240 3.67 19.96 -0.60
N LEU A 241 2.97 18.92 -0.14
CA LEU A 241 3.49 17.88 0.72
C LEU A 241 3.50 16.51 0.03
N LEU A 242 4.54 15.71 0.29
CA LEU A 242 4.57 14.29 -0.08
C LEU A 242 4.84 13.46 1.17
N CYS A 243 3.95 12.53 1.50
CA CYS A 243 4.18 11.60 2.60
C CYS A 243 4.53 10.21 2.07
N GLN A 244 5.60 9.60 2.65
CA GLN A 244 6.06 8.24 2.34
C GLN A 244 6.41 7.51 3.65
N ASN A 245 6.28 6.20 3.68
CA ASN A 245 6.70 5.40 4.82
C ASN A 245 8.24 5.21 4.82
N VAL A 246 8.86 5.04 6.00
CA VAL A 246 10.32 4.85 6.15
C VAL A 246 10.85 3.61 5.42
N ALA A 247 10.10 2.50 5.42
CA ALA A 247 10.49 1.30 4.67
C ALA A 247 10.43 1.52 3.15
N THR A 248 9.50 2.35 2.67
CA THR A 248 9.44 2.77 1.27
C THR A 248 10.69 3.57 0.89
N ALA A 249 11.13 4.50 1.74
CA ALA A 249 12.36 5.26 1.52
C ALA A 249 13.59 4.33 1.46
N THR A 250 13.70 3.35 2.35
CA THR A 250 14.75 2.32 2.31
C THR A 250 14.72 1.51 1.02
N ALA A 251 13.53 1.10 0.56
CA ALA A 251 13.39 0.38 -0.71
C ALA A 251 13.83 1.24 -1.91
N VAL A 252 13.54 2.54 -1.90
CA VAL A 252 14.00 3.51 -2.92
C VAL A 252 15.52 3.64 -2.89
N ALA A 253 16.14 3.76 -1.71
CA ALA A 253 17.59 3.81 -1.58
C ALA A 253 18.23 2.59 -2.24
N ARG A 254 17.81 1.37 -1.88
CA ARG A 254 18.35 0.12 -2.44
C ARG A 254 18.11 -0.01 -3.95
N ALA A 255 16.95 0.41 -4.44
CA ALA A 255 16.64 0.35 -5.86
C ALA A 255 17.55 1.26 -6.69
N VAL A 256 17.89 2.43 -6.17
CA VAL A 256 18.73 3.41 -6.88
C VAL A 256 20.20 3.07 -6.73
N THR A 257 20.70 2.85 -5.52
CA THR A 257 22.14 2.71 -5.28
C THR A 257 22.67 1.27 -5.41
N GLU A 258 21.79 0.27 -5.32
CA GLU A 258 22.17 -1.14 -5.44
C GLU A 258 21.51 -1.82 -6.65
N GLY A 259 20.59 -1.16 -7.36
CA GLY A 259 19.81 -1.75 -8.46
C GLY A 259 18.83 -2.84 -8.03
N LYS A 260 18.55 -2.99 -6.72
CA LYS A 260 17.74 -4.08 -6.16
C LYS A 260 16.26 -3.74 -6.15
N PRO A 261 15.39 -4.52 -6.82
CA PRO A 261 13.95 -4.31 -6.77
C PRO A 261 13.35 -4.73 -5.41
N LEU A 262 12.09 -4.34 -5.17
CA LEU A 262 11.37 -4.71 -3.95
C LEU A 262 10.92 -6.18 -4.02
N ILE A 263 11.69 -7.06 -3.40
CA ILE A 263 11.45 -8.52 -3.35
C ILE A 263 11.39 -9.09 -1.94
N GLU A 264 11.65 -8.28 -0.93
CA GLU A 264 11.64 -8.68 0.47
C GLU A 264 11.16 -7.55 1.36
N ARG A 265 10.68 -7.88 2.54
CA ARG A 265 10.34 -6.89 3.57
C ARG A 265 10.52 -7.44 4.98
N ILE A 266 10.62 -6.54 5.95
CA ILE A 266 10.55 -6.92 7.36
C ILE A 266 9.09 -7.15 7.74
N VAL A 267 8.84 -8.28 8.41
CA VAL A 267 7.53 -8.69 8.91
C VAL A 267 7.66 -8.96 10.41
N THR A 268 6.81 -8.33 11.19
CA THR A 268 6.65 -8.66 12.61
C THR A 268 5.80 -9.91 12.74
N VAL A 269 6.31 -10.97 13.36
CA VAL A 269 5.53 -12.19 13.68
C VAL A 269 5.34 -12.21 15.18
N THR A 270 4.10 -12.09 15.67
CA THR A 270 3.83 -11.79 17.09
C THR A 270 2.45 -12.31 17.52
N GLY A 271 2.11 -12.02 18.78
CA GLY A 271 0.89 -12.44 19.46
C GLY A 271 1.11 -13.63 20.38
N ASN A 272 0.14 -13.84 21.29
CA ASN A 272 0.20 -14.93 22.28
C ASN A 272 0.09 -16.32 21.63
N GLY A 273 -0.43 -16.37 20.39
CA GLY A 273 -0.53 -17.60 19.61
C GLY A 273 0.78 -18.05 18.94
N VAL A 274 1.89 -17.30 19.08
CA VAL A 274 3.21 -17.63 18.55
C VAL A 274 4.18 -17.92 19.71
N ARG A 275 4.93 -19.01 19.64
CA ARG A 275 5.83 -19.41 20.73
C ARG A 275 6.99 -18.46 20.98
N ARG A 276 7.56 -17.87 19.94
CA ARG A 276 8.75 -16.99 20.02
C ARG A 276 8.60 -15.84 19.03
N PRO A 277 7.91 -14.75 19.40
CA PRO A 277 7.75 -13.58 18.53
C PRO A 277 9.08 -13.06 18.00
N ARG A 278 9.13 -12.72 16.71
CA ARG A 278 10.32 -12.22 16.01
C ARG A 278 9.96 -11.25 14.89
N LYS A 279 10.95 -10.46 14.52
CA LYS A 279 10.96 -9.66 13.29
C LYS A 279 11.81 -10.38 12.24
N LEU A 280 11.21 -10.73 11.12
CA LEU A 280 11.84 -11.52 10.07
C LEU A 280 11.93 -10.72 8.78
N LEU A 281 13.10 -10.77 8.11
CA LEU A 281 13.23 -10.33 6.73
C LEU A 281 12.73 -11.47 5.85
N ALA A 282 11.56 -11.31 5.28
CA ALA A 282 10.86 -12.32 4.50
C ALA A 282 10.85 -11.98 3.01
N LEU A 283 11.11 -12.95 2.16
CA LEU A 283 10.92 -12.85 0.72
C LEU A 283 9.43 -12.79 0.39
N ILE A 284 9.06 -11.93 -0.56
CA ILE A 284 7.69 -11.86 -1.08
C ILE A 284 7.33 -13.20 -1.73
N GLY A 285 6.13 -13.71 -1.43
CA GLY A 285 5.70 -15.04 -1.89
C GLY A 285 5.99 -16.17 -0.91
N THR A 286 6.71 -15.93 0.21
CA THR A 286 6.91 -16.92 1.27
C THR A 286 5.58 -17.25 1.94
N PRO A 287 5.15 -18.52 2.08
CA PRO A 287 3.98 -18.87 2.86
C PRO A 287 4.12 -18.42 4.32
N ILE A 288 3.05 -17.90 4.89
CA ILE A 288 3.05 -17.39 6.29
C ILE A 288 3.39 -18.49 7.29
N GLU A 289 2.99 -19.72 7.03
CA GLU A 289 3.36 -20.89 7.87
C GLU A 289 4.87 -21.00 8.10
N ASN A 290 5.69 -20.68 7.06
CA ASN A 290 7.14 -20.71 7.17
C ASN A 290 7.67 -19.66 8.17
N LEU A 291 7.04 -18.48 8.24
CA LEU A 291 7.40 -17.44 9.21
C LEU A 291 7.01 -17.86 10.62
N VAL A 292 5.81 -18.40 10.81
CA VAL A 292 5.34 -18.86 12.12
C VAL A 292 6.21 -20.03 12.61
N ASN A 293 6.56 -20.98 11.73
CA ASN A 293 7.46 -22.09 12.05
C ASN A 293 8.84 -21.63 12.48
N GLN A 294 9.40 -20.56 11.82
CA GLN A 294 10.66 -19.93 12.25
C GLN A 294 10.56 -19.28 13.64
N CYS A 295 9.37 -18.91 14.04
CA CYS A 295 9.05 -18.39 15.37
C CYS A 295 8.71 -19.49 16.39
N GLY A 296 9.06 -20.76 16.12
CA GLY A 296 8.82 -21.92 16.98
C GLY A 296 7.45 -22.54 16.85
N GLY A 297 6.67 -22.11 15.84
CA GLY A 297 5.33 -22.61 15.58
C GLY A 297 4.24 -21.96 16.42
N TYR A 298 3.02 -22.42 16.22
CA TYR A 298 1.85 -21.99 16.97
C TYR A 298 1.88 -22.48 18.43
N SER A 299 1.31 -21.68 19.33
CA SER A 299 0.97 -22.15 20.66
C SER A 299 -0.22 -23.13 20.61
N PRO A 300 -0.42 -23.98 21.63
CA PRO A 300 -1.57 -24.90 21.65
C PRO A 300 -2.93 -24.19 21.61
N ASP A 301 -2.99 -22.94 22.09
CA ASP A 301 -4.20 -22.16 22.21
C ASP A 301 -4.39 -21.15 21.06
N ALA A 302 -3.53 -21.20 20.03
CA ALA A 302 -3.66 -20.37 18.85
C ALA A 302 -5.03 -20.57 18.19
N ALA A 303 -5.74 -19.46 17.92
CA ALA A 303 -7.12 -19.51 17.47
C ALA A 303 -7.42 -18.61 16.25
N ARG A 304 -6.64 -17.58 16.03
CA ARG A 304 -6.86 -16.66 14.89
C ARG A 304 -5.55 -16.14 14.35
N LEU A 305 -5.41 -16.20 13.02
CA LEU A 305 -4.32 -15.63 12.26
C LEU A 305 -4.79 -14.34 11.59
N ILE A 306 -4.04 -13.24 11.79
CA ILE A 306 -4.36 -11.92 11.26
C ILE A 306 -3.15 -11.42 10.47
N LEU A 307 -3.37 -10.85 9.30
CA LEU A 307 -2.38 -10.07 8.58
C LEU A 307 -2.57 -8.59 8.87
N GLY A 308 -1.54 -7.95 9.43
CA GLY A 308 -1.61 -6.61 10.01
C GLY A 308 -1.79 -6.63 11.52
N GLY A 309 -2.15 -5.48 12.09
CA GLY A 309 -2.40 -5.33 13.53
C GLY A 309 -3.85 -5.61 13.94
N PRO A 310 -4.16 -5.47 15.21
CA PRO A 310 -5.49 -5.78 15.74
C PRO A 310 -6.57 -4.79 15.33
N MET A 311 -6.21 -3.57 14.90
CA MET A 311 -7.17 -2.51 14.56
C MET A 311 -7.52 -2.50 13.08
N MET A 312 -6.52 -2.57 12.19
CA MET A 312 -6.71 -2.47 10.74
C MET A 312 -6.41 -3.76 9.98
N GLY A 313 -5.84 -4.77 10.66
CA GLY A 313 -5.58 -6.08 10.07
C GLY A 313 -6.86 -6.85 9.74
N TYR A 314 -6.71 -7.93 9.00
CA TYR A 314 -7.81 -8.82 8.62
C TYR A 314 -7.43 -10.27 8.84
N PRO A 315 -8.41 -11.13 9.20
CA PRO A 315 -8.18 -12.54 9.42
C PRO A 315 -7.81 -13.25 8.09
N LEU A 316 -6.90 -14.21 8.19
CA LEU A 316 -6.58 -15.14 7.12
C LEU A 316 -7.19 -16.50 7.42
N GLU A 317 -7.75 -17.14 6.40
CA GLU A 317 -8.31 -18.50 6.51
C GLU A 317 -7.24 -19.58 6.49
N SER A 318 -6.06 -19.28 5.91
CA SER A 318 -4.96 -20.23 5.77
C SER A 318 -3.61 -19.54 5.97
N ASP A 319 -2.69 -20.20 6.61
CA ASP A 319 -1.29 -19.80 6.72
C ASP A 319 -0.44 -20.20 5.50
N GLY A 320 -1.03 -20.93 4.54
CA GLY A 320 -0.49 -21.14 3.20
C GLY A 320 -0.51 -19.87 2.33
N ASN A 321 -1.21 -18.81 2.76
CA ASN A 321 -1.23 -17.52 2.08
C ASN A 321 0.17 -16.92 2.02
N PRO A 322 0.59 -16.32 0.87
CA PRO A 322 1.92 -15.78 0.71
C PRO A 322 2.11 -14.42 1.41
N VAL A 323 3.32 -14.14 1.85
CA VAL A 323 3.77 -12.79 2.20
C VAL A 323 3.68 -11.90 0.96
N ILE A 324 3.02 -10.78 1.09
CA ILE A 324 2.85 -9.76 0.05
C ILE A 324 3.55 -8.45 0.46
N LYS A 325 3.66 -7.50 -0.46
CA LYS A 325 4.26 -6.19 -0.18
C LYS A 325 3.55 -5.42 0.97
N ALA A 326 2.27 -5.71 1.23
CA ALA A 326 1.50 -5.14 2.35
C ALA A 326 1.81 -5.76 3.71
N ALA A 327 2.36 -6.98 3.76
CA ALA A 327 2.46 -7.79 4.98
C ALA A 327 3.49 -7.24 5.98
N ASN A 328 3.15 -6.28 6.81
CA ASN A 328 4.00 -5.71 7.86
C ASN A 328 3.97 -6.52 9.17
N CYS A 329 2.87 -7.23 9.43
CA CYS A 329 2.68 -8.03 10.63
C CYS A 329 1.89 -9.31 10.35
N VAL A 330 2.29 -10.38 11.01
CA VAL A 330 1.54 -11.63 11.18
C VAL A 330 1.24 -11.76 12.66
N LEU A 331 -0.01 -11.50 13.04
CA LEU A 331 -0.49 -11.54 14.40
C LEU A 331 -1.28 -12.82 14.63
N VAL A 332 -0.85 -13.62 15.59
CA VAL A 332 -1.56 -14.85 15.97
C VAL A 332 -2.13 -14.68 17.38
N LEU A 333 -3.44 -14.70 17.47
CA LEU A 333 -4.20 -14.56 18.71
C LEU A 333 -4.54 -15.93 19.28
N THR A 334 -4.57 -16.01 20.61
CA THR A 334 -5.13 -17.15 21.33
C THR A 334 -6.64 -17.00 21.54
N ARG A 335 -7.29 -18.03 22.07
CA ARG A 335 -8.73 -17.96 22.40
C ARG A 335 -9.02 -16.88 23.45
N ASP A 336 -8.12 -16.66 24.38
CA ASP A 336 -8.28 -15.68 25.45
C ASP A 336 -8.15 -14.24 24.95
N ASP A 337 -7.43 -14.03 23.84
CA ASP A 337 -7.29 -12.72 23.20
C ASP A 337 -8.56 -12.31 22.40
N ILE A 338 -9.42 -13.28 22.10
CA ILE A 338 -10.59 -13.08 21.24
C ILE A 338 -11.82 -12.87 22.12
N ARG A 339 -12.36 -11.65 22.07
CA ARG A 339 -13.66 -11.41 22.72
C ARG A 339 -14.76 -12.23 22.05
N PRO A 340 -15.65 -12.89 22.81
CA PRO A 340 -16.82 -13.54 22.22
C PRO A 340 -17.63 -12.54 21.38
N PRO A 341 -18.12 -12.95 20.21
CA PRO A 341 -18.97 -12.08 19.40
C PRO A 341 -20.21 -11.66 20.20
N GLN A 342 -20.45 -10.38 20.25
CA GLN A 342 -21.65 -9.82 20.86
C GLN A 342 -22.68 -9.52 19.76
N PRO A 343 -23.98 -9.74 20.00
CA PRO A 343 -25.00 -9.40 19.02
C PRO A 343 -25.03 -7.87 18.79
N GLU A 344 -25.23 -7.49 17.54
CA GLU A 344 -25.50 -6.10 17.19
C GLU A 344 -26.82 -5.64 17.83
N MET A 345 -26.77 -4.51 18.51
CA MET A 345 -27.94 -3.89 19.15
C MET A 345 -28.27 -2.55 18.46
N PRO A 346 -29.50 -2.09 18.56
CA PRO A 346 -29.85 -0.78 18.04
C PRO A 346 -29.00 0.34 18.62
N CYS A 347 -28.65 1.34 17.79
CA CYS A 347 -27.90 2.50 18.21
C CYS A 347 -28.61 3.28 19.30
N ILE A 348 -27.99 3.47 20.45
CA ILE A 348 -28.50 4.22 21.60
C ILE A 348 -28.16 5.73 21.54
N ARG A 349 -27.54 6.19 20.47
CA ARG A 349 -27.16 7.61 20.24
C ARG A 349 -26.25 8.19 21.33
N CYS A 350 -25.33 7.40 21.88
CA CYS A 350 -24.43 7.84 22.97
C CYS A 350 -23.35 8.84 22.48
N GLY A 351 -23.04 8.90 21.18
CA GLY A 351 -22.06 9.83 20.62
C GLY A 351 -20.59 9.40 20.75
N GLU A 352 -20.30 8.25 21.39
CA GLU A 352 -18.92 7.80 21.62
C GLU A 352 -18.12 7.64 20.31
N CYS A 353 -18.75 7.10 19.27
CA CYS A 353 -18.13 6.93 17.96
C CYS A 353 -17.68 8.25 17.31
N ALA A 354 -18.45 9.35 17.51
CA ALA A 354 -18.09 10.67 17.02
C ALA A 354 -16.95 11.29 17.84
N ARG A 355 -16.92 11.02 19.16
CA ARG A 355 -15.90 11.56 20.07
C ARG A 355 -14.51 11.02 19.78
N VAL A 356 -14.41 9.76 19.35
CA VAL A 356 -13.12 9.10 19.06
C VAL A 356 -12.73 9.16 17.60
N CYS A 357 -13.54 9.75 16.73
CA CYS A 357 -13.24 9.79 15.30
C CYS A 357 -12.09 10.74 15.00
N PRO A 358 -10.92 10.25 14.49
CA PRO A 358 -9.77 11.11 14.20
C PRO A 358 -9.98 12.01 12.97
N ALA A 359 -10.98 11.70 12.12
CA ALA A 359 -11.39 12.51 10.99
C ALA A 359 -12.57 13.42 11.30
N VAL A 360 -12.95 13.54 12.60
CA VAL A 360 -14.03 14.40 13.11
C VAL A 360 -15.37 14.19 12.38
N LEU A 361 -15.64 12.95 11.98
CA LEU A 361 -16.87 12.54 11.31
C LEU A 361 -17.99 12.22 12.33
N LEU A 362 -19.19 12.03 11.81
CA LEU A 362 -20.35 11.52 12.55
C LEU A 362 -20.67 10.07 12.12
N PRO A 363 -19.95 9.04 12.65
CA PRO A 363 -20.06 7.67 12.18
C PRO A 363 -21.48 7.11 12.22
N GLN A 364 -22.31 7.50 13.21
CA GLN A 364 -23.71 7.07 13.30
C GLN A 364 -24.56 7.62 12.13
N GLN A 365 -24.30 8.84 11.65
CA GLN A 365 -25.04 9.41 10.51
C GLN A 365 -24.62 8.72 9.21
N ILE A 366 -23.31 8.52 9.01
CA ILE A 366 -22.79 7.77 7.85
C ILE A 366 -23.40 6.36 7.84
N HIS A 367 -23.43 5.67 8.99
CA HIS A 367 -24.02 4.34 9.10
C HIS A 367 -25.50 4.33 8.69
N TRP A 368 -26.29 5.30 9.13
CA TRP A 368 -27.71 5.35 8.76
C TRP A 368 -27.90 5.61 7.27
N ALA A 369 -27.15 6.52 6.68
CA ALA A 369 -27.20 6.81 5.26
C ALA A 369 -26.81 5.58 4.42
N VAL A 370 -25.70 4.90 4.77
CA VAL A 370 -25.27 3.68 4.08
C VAL A 370 -26.30 2.55 4.22
N ARG A 371 -26.81 2.32 5.44
CA ARG A 371 -27.80 1.26 5.71
C ARG A 371 -29.12 1.48 4.95
N SER A 372 -29.46 2.74 4.68
CA SER A 372 -30.65 3.13 3.93
C SER A 372 -30.38 3.33 2.43
N GLU A 373 -29.15 3.01 1.95
CA GLU A 373 -28.72 3.20 0.56
C GLU A 373 -28.86 4.65 0.05
N GLN A 374 -28.78 5.61 0.97
CA GLN A 374 -28.83 7.05 0.68
C GLN A 374 -27.41 7.55 0.36
N TRP A 375 -26.94 7.23 -0.85
CA TRP A 375 -25.53 7.39 -1.23
C TRP A 375 -25.07 8.84 -1.21
N GLU A 376 -25.87 9.78 -1.70
CA GLU A 376 -25.54 11.21 -1.70
C GLU A 376 -25.43 11.77 -0.26
N GLU A 377 -26.28 11.30 0.64
CA GLU A 377 -26.22 11.67 2.06
C GLU A 377 -24.98 11.06 2.73
N ALA A 378 -24.61 9.83 2.37
CA ALA A 378 -23.41 9.18 2.88
C ALA A 378 -22.12 9.92 2.45
N GLU A 379 -22.05 10.38 1.19
CA GLU A 379 -20.94 11.20 0.71
C GLU A 379 -20.90 12.56 1.41
N THR A 380 -22.03 13.23 1.53
CA THR A 380 -22.14 14.52 2.24
C THR A 380 -21.75 14.41 3.71
N ALA A 381 -22.07 13.28 4.35
CA ALA A 381 -21.67 12.98 5.73
C ALA A 381 -20.16 12.62 5.87
N GLY A 382 -19.39 12.59 4.78
CA GLY A 382 -17.95 12.36 4.77
C GLY A 382 -17.54 10.88 4.74
N LEU A 383 -18.35 9.97 4.18
CA LEU A 383 -17.99 8.56 4.06
C LEU A 383 -16.61 8.36 3.40
N ASN A 384 -16.31 9.16 2.36
CA ASN A 384 -15.04 9.07 1.64
C ASN A 384 -13.82 9.55 2.45
N ASP A 385 -14.02 10.36 3.48
CA ASP A 385 -12.95 10.83 4.38
C ASP A 385 -12.70 9.88 5.56
N CYS A 386 -13.53 8.87 5.76
CA CYS A 386 -13.32 7.83 6.75
C CYS A 386 -12.05 7.03 6.43
N ILE A 387 -11.11 6.95 7.38
CA ILE A 387 -9.85 6.22 7.24
C ILE A 387 -9.94 4.75 7.68
N GLU A 388 -11.12 4.27 8.04
CA GLU A 388 -11.39 2.88 8.43
C GLU A 388 -10.54 2.39 9.62
N CYS A 389 -10.19 3.28 10.52
CA CYS A 389 -9.31 2.99 11.65
C CYS A 389 -9.91 2.08 12.75
N GLY A 390 -11.22 1.83 12.75
CA GLY A 390 -11.86 0.95 13.73
C GLY A 390 -12.13 1.58 15.11
N CYS A 391 -11.70 2.82 15.39
CA CYS A 391 -11.92 3.45 16.69
C CYS A 391 -13.41 3.52 17.07
N CYS A 392 -14.28 3.80 16.11
CA CYS A 392 -15.73 3.87 16.33
C CYS A 392 -16.36 2.50 16.65
N ASP A 393 -15.87 1.41 16.04
CA ASP A 393 -16.29 0.03 16.34
C ASP A 393 -15.89 -0.34 17.77
N PHE A 394 -14.65 -0.03 18.13
CA PHE A 394 -14.07 -0.38 19.42
C PHE A 394 -14.86 0.20 20.61
N VAL A 395 -15.36 1.43 20.47
CA VAL A 395 -16.09 2.13 21.56
C VAL A 395 -17.60 1.95 21.49
N CYS A 396 -18.15 1.27 20.47
CA CYS A 396 -19.59 1.14 20.28
C CYS A 396 -20.21 0.20 21.32
N PRO A 397 -21.03 0.67 22.27
CA PRO A 397 -21.67 -0.20 23.27
C PRO A 397 -22.77 -1.07 22.66
N SER A 398 -23.25 -0.74 21.47
CA SER A 398 -24.23 -1.51 20.69
C SER A 398 -23.59 -2.50 19.72
N HIS A 399 -22.26 -2.63 19.72
CA HIS A 399 -21.49 -3.55 18.88
C HIS A 399 -21.85 -3.49 17.38
N ILE A 400 -22.16 -2.28 16.88
CA ILE A 400 -22.45 -2.05 15.46
C ILE A 400 -21.14 -2.09 14.70
N PRO A 401 -20.99 -2.91 13.65
CA PRO A 401 -19.77 -3.00 12.85
C PRO A 401 -19.70 -1.83 11.85
N LEU A 402 -19.46 -0.62 12.36
CA LEU A 402 -19.52 0.63 11.60
C LEU A 402 -18.55 0.61 10.41
N VAL A 403 -17.31 0.10 10.61
CA VAL A 403 -16.30 0.06 9.55
C VAL A 403 -16.69 -0.88 8.42
N GLU A 404 -17.35 -2.01 8.72
CA GLU A 404 -17.86 -2.91 7.67
C GLU A 404 -18.94 -2.22 6.83
N TRP A 405 -19.84 -1.48 7.46
CA TRP A 405 -20.81 -0.65 6.76
C TRP A 405 -20.15 0.43 5.89
N PHE A 406 -19.09 1.07 6.40
CA PHE A 406 -18.38 2.10 5.62
C PHE A 406 -17.63 1.52 4.43
N ARG A 407 -16.99 0.36 4.58
CA ARG A 407 -16.37 -0.38 3.47
C ARG A 407 -17.40 -0.77 2.42
N HIS A 408 -18.55 -1.28 2.86
CA HIS A 408 -19.67 -1.58 1.96
C HIS A 408 -20.13 -0.33 1.22
N GLY A 409 -20.38 0.77 1.92
CA GLY A 409 -20.81 2.03 1.31
C GLY A 409 -19.82 2.58 0.29
N LYS A 410 -18.52 2.57 0.61
CA LYS A 410 -17.46 2.99 -0.33
C LYS A 410 -17.40 2.10 -1.55
N SER A 411 -17.53 0.77 -1.38
CA SER A 411 -17.55 -0.17 -2.50
C SER A 411 -18.75 0.10 -3.42
N SER A 412 -19.93 0.28 -2.85
CA SER A 412 -21.17 0.59 -3.59
C SER A 412 -21.04 1.91 -4.36
N LEU A 413 -20.54 2.97 -3.74
CA LEU A 413 -20.28 4.25 -4.42
C LEU A 413 -19.28 4.11 -5.55
N HIS A 414 -18.23 3.33 -5.35
CA HIS A 414 -17.24 3.08 -6.39
C HIS A 414 -17.84 2.32 -7.58
N GLU A 415 -18.70 1.33 -7.32
CA GLU A 415 -19.41 0.57 -8.37
C GLU A 415 -20.36 1.47 -9.15
N ILE A 416 -21.20 2.26 -8.47
CA ILE A 416 -22.11 3.24 -9.07
C ILE A 416 -21.34 4.23 -9.96
N ALA A 417 -20.25 4.79 -9.46
CA ALA A 417 -19.41 5.71 -10.22
C ALA A 417 -18.74 5.02 -11.43
N ALA A 418 -18.34 3.75 -11.30
CA ALA A 418 -17.76 2.98 -12.39
C ALA A 418 -18.81 2.67 -13.48
N GLU A 419 -20.03 2.35 -13.08
CA GLU A 419 -21.14 2.08 -13.99
C GLU A 419 -21.56 3.37 -14.74
N SER A 420 -21.68 4.49 -14.03
CA SER A 420 -21.94 5.79 -14.63
C SER A 420 -20.90 6.16 -15.68
N ARG A 421 -19.60 6.00 -15.35
CA ARG A 421 -18.51 6.24 -16.32
C ARG A 421 -18.59 5.34 -17.55
N ARG A 422 -18.99 4.06 -17.38
CA ARG A 422 -19.18 3.13 -18.51
C ARG A 422 -20.34 3.57 -19.40
N ALA A 423 -21.45 3.98 -18.80
CA ALA A 423 -22.63 4.49 -19.52
C ALA A 423 -22.31 5.76 -20.30
N ASP A 424 -21.60 6.71 -19.69
CA ASP A 424 -21.15 7.94 -20.35
C ASP A 424 -20.22 7.68 -21.52
N LEU A 425 -19.25 6.78 -21.35
CA LEU A 425 -18.35 6.38 -22.43
C LEU A 425 -19.10 5.69 -23.57
N ALA A 426 -20.08 4.85 -23.26
CA ALA A 426 -20.93 4.20 -24.27
C ALA A 426 -21.76 5.23 -25.04
N ARG A 427 -22.34 6.22 -24.32
CA ARG A 427 -23.09 7.34 -24.95
C ARG A 427 -22.18 8.16 -25.88
N GLN A 428 -21.01 8.58 -25.43
CA GLN A 428 -20.04 9.33 -26.25
C GLN A 428 -19.62 8.55 -27.50
N ARG A 429 -19.39 7.24 -27.39
CA ARG A 429 -19.07 6.38 -28.53
C ARG A 429 -20.22 6.26 -29.52
N PHE A 430 -21.45 6.20 -29.02
CA PHE A 430 -22.64 6.17 -29.84
C PHE A 430 -22.81 7.48 -30.59
N GLU A 431 -22.76 8.63 -29.93
CA GLU A 431 -22.84 9.96 -30.52
C GLU A 431 -21.78 10.18 -31.61
N ALA A 432 -20.51 9.87 -31.30
CA ALA A 432 -19.41 9.96 -32.25
C ALA A 432 -19.60 9.05 -33.48
N ARG A 433 -20.25 7.88 -33.31
CA ARG A 433 -20.61 6.99 -34.40
C ARG A 433 -21.71 7.63 -35.31
N GLU A 434 -22.74 8.18 -34.70
CA GLU A 434 -23.84 8.85 -35.39
C GLU A 434 -23.32 10.05 -36.21
N GLU A 435 -22.50 10.92 -35.60
CA GLU A 435 -21.87 12.04 -36.28
C GLU A 435 -21.02 11.59 -37.48
N ARG A 436 -20.24 10.53 -37.31
CA ARG A 436 -19.44 9.96 -38.39
C ARG A 436 -20.31 9.45 -39.54
N LEU A 437 -21.43 8.79 -39.25
CA LEU A 437 -22.35 8.29 -40.26
C LEU A 437 -23.05 9.44 -41.01
N VAL A 438 -23.44 10.50 -40.30
CA VAL A 438 -24.01 11.70 -40.92
C VAL A 438 -22.99 12.36 -41.85
N ARG A 439 -21.74 12.53 -41.42
CA ARG A 439 -20.65 13.08 -42.22
C ARG A 439 -20.40 12.26 -43.50
N ILE A 440 -20.32 10.94 -43.39
CA ILE A 440 -20.15 10.05 -44.54
C ILE A 440 -21.31 10.20 -45.53
N LYS A 441 -22.56 10.31 -45.05
CA LYS A 441 -23.73 10.53 -45.92
C LYS A 441 -23.67 11.89 -46.64
N GLN A 442 -23.24 12.94 -45.97
CA GLN A 442 -23.06 14.27 -46.53
C GLN A 442 -21.96 14.29 -47.59
N GLU A 443 -20.80 13.76 -47.32
CA GLU A 443 -19.68 13.64 -48.27
C GLU A 443 -20.09 12.84 -49.53
N ARG A 444 -20.83 11.75 -49.32
CA ARG A 444 -21.36 10.95 -50.47
C ARG A 444 -22.35 11.75 -51.33
N ARG A 445 -23.21 12.54 -50.67
CA ARG A 445 -24.16 13.43 -51.40
C ARG A 445 -23.41 14.53 -52.17
N GLN A 446 -22.41 15.14 -51.59
CA GLN A 446 -21.58 16.16 -52.26
C GLN A 446 -20.86 15.58 -53.49
N ARG A 447 -20.17 14.43 -53.31
CA ARG A 447 -19.49 13.75 -54.43
C ARG A 447 -20.45 13.37 -55.59
N LEU A 448 -21.67 12.99 -55.26
CA LEU A 448 -22.69 12.69 -56.29
C LEU A 448 -23.19 13.95 -56.97
N ALA A 449 -23.33 15.08 -56.25
CA ALA A 449 -23.71 16.37 -56.86
C ALA A 449 -22.61 16.90 -57.79
N GLU A 450 -21.35 16.86 -57.36
CA GLU A 450 -20.18 17.25 -58.17
C GLU A 450 -20.07 16.41 -59.43
N LYS A 451 -20.30 15.09 -59.36
CA LYS A 451 -20.32 14.22 -60.56
C LYS A 451 -21.48 14.54 -61.53
N LYS A 452 -22.64 14.97 -60.99
CA LYS A 452 -23.76 15.38 -61.82
C LYS A 452 -23.58 16.74 -62.52
N GLN A 453 -22.74 17.63 -61.91
CA GLN A 453 -22.38 18.93 -62.50
C GLN A 453 -21.26 18.81 -63.54
N ALA A 454 -20.46 17.76 -63.51
CA ALA A 454 -19.36 17.49 -64.43
C ALA A 454 -19.74 16.67 -65.63
N LEU A 455 -21.00 16.20 -65.76
CA LEU A 455 -21.65 15.57 -66.90
C LEU A 455 -22.56 16.56 -67.57
#